data_1c1f5b3fd78a0bf13d9977705837d3f0
#
_entry.id   1c1f5b3fd78a0bf13d9977705837d3f0
#
_cell.length_a   1.000
_cell.length_b   1.000
_cell.length_c   1.000
_cell.angle_alpha   90.00
_cell.angle_beta   90.00
_cell.angle_gamma   90.00
#
_symmetry.space_group_name_H-M   'P 1'
#
loop_
_entity.id
_entity.type
_entity.pdbx_description
1 polymer ?
#
loop_
_entity_poly.entity_id
_entity_poly.type
_entity_poly.pdbx_seq_one_letter_code
_entity_poly.pdbx_strand_id
1 'polypeptide(L)'
;MINFPTGMYEWSMLASQLTAEKTIRFQRFLRRFRLAYCFDGMKLHFLDQNTIDGYDALFSVFLSYSSYELLLSSISTYYDDASIKEDRTKYSILNPGIAERLKRDAKLEEFLHLEDKNHPLTQQVDRFFNSNDADILPLLEAIKDKVKHGFFSIGGMKPDSKEHSKDIWDGSRELLVMTEDIFHNFVLCES
;
A
#
# COMPACT_ATOMS: atom_id res chain seq x y z
N MET A 1 -0.80 -21.52 1.64
CA MET A 1 -0.39 -20.15 1.27
C MET A 1 0.26 -20.27 -0.10
N ILE A 2 -0.36 -19.73 -1.13
CA ILE A 2 0.25 -19.70 -2.47
C ILE A 2 1.22 -18.53 -2.44
N ASN A 3 2.52 -18.79 -2.57
CA ASN A 3 3.49 -17.70 -2.71
C ASN A 3 3.25 -17.03 -4.06
N PHE A 4 3.07 -15.72 -4.04
CA PHE A 4 2.94 -14.94 -5.27
C PHE A 4 4.21 -15.11 -6.12
N PRO A 5 4.05 -15.28 -7.42
CA PRO A 5 5.18 -15.58 -8.28
C PRO A 5 6.15 -14.40 -8.38
N THR A 6 7.42 -14.67 -8.23
CA THR A 6 8.50 -13.67 -8.37
C THR A 6 9.06 -13.63 -9.80
N GLY A 7 8.92 -14.72 -10.54
CA GLY A 7 9.44 -14.88 -11.90
C GLY A 7 8.37 -14.75 -12.99
N MET A 8 8.81 -14.45 -14.24
CA MET A 8 7.90 -14.34 -15.40
C MET A 8 7.14 -15.65 -15.67
N TYR A 9 7.78 -16.78 -15.46
CA TYR A 9 7.19 -18.10 -15.66
C TYR A 9 6.04 -18.36 -14.68
N GLU A 10 6.26 -18.05 -13.41
CA GLU A 10 5.26 -18.22 -12.35
C GLU A 10 4.05 -17.31 -12.56
N TRP A 11 4.26 -16.06 -13.04
CA TRP A 11 3.17 -15.16 -13.41
C TRP A 11 2.35 -15.67 -14.60
N SER A 12 2.98 -16.32 -15.56
CA SER A 12 2.26 -16.95 -16.67
C SER A 12 1.42 -18.14 -16.21
N MET A 13 1.92 -18.92 -15.25
CA MET A 13 1.17 -20.00 -14.62
C MET A 13 -0.05 -19.47 -13.85
N LEU A 14 0.13 -18.42 -13.06
CA LEU A 14 -0.99 -17.78 -12.35
C LEU A 14 -2.05 -17.28 -13.34
N ALA A 15 -1.64 -16.62 -14.42
CA ALA A 15 -2.55 -16.16 -15.46
C ALA A 15 -3.31 -17.32 -16.15
N SER A 16 -2.68 -18.50 -16.27
CA SER A 16 -3.33 -19.68 -16.86
C SER A 16 -4.41 -20.31 -15.96
N GLN A 17 -4.41 -20.00 -14.67
CA GLN A 17 -5.43 -20.44 -13.73
C GLN A 17 -6.70 -19.57 -13.78
N LEU A 18 -6.61 -18.39 -14.40
CA LEU A 18 -7.74 -17.49 -14.57
C LEU A 18 -8.47 -17.78 -15.88
N THR A 19 -9.79 -17.62 -15.87
CA THR A 19 -10.55 -17.60 -17.13
C THR A 19 -10.08 -16.43 -18.01
N ALA A 20 -10.31 -16.50 -19.33
CA ALA A 20 -9.90 -15.43 -20.24
C ALA A 20 -10.50 -14.06 -19.83
N GLU A 21 -11.75 -14.04 -19.37
CA GLU A 21 -12.41 -12.84 -18.88
C GLU A 21 -11.73 -12.28 -17.60
N LYS A 22 -11.53 -13.13 -16.59
CA LYS A 22 -10.82 -12.76 -15.35
C LYS A 22 -9.39 -12.28 -15.68
N THR A 23 -8.69 -12.94 -16.61
CA THR A 23 -7.34 -12.52 -17.04
C THR A 23 -7.33 -11.10 -17.58
N ILE A 24 -8.24 -10.76 -18.49
CA ILE A 24 -8.33 -9.41 -19.07
C ILE A 24 -8.62 -8.37 -17.98
N ARG A 25 -9.56 -8.65 -17.10
CA ARG A 25 -9.99 -7.73 -16.03
C ARG A 25 -8.90 -7.49 -15.00
N PHE A 26 -8.25 -8.54 -14.52
CA PHE A 26 -7.21 -8.42 -13.50
C PHE A 26 -5.82 -8.10 -14.06
N GLN A 27 -5.65 -8.00 -15.38
CA GLN A 27 -4.35 -7.75 -16.00
C GLN A 27 -3.67 -6.46 -15.49
N ARG A 28 -4.44 -5.38 -15.28
CA ARG A 28 -3.89 -4.12 -14.76
C ARG A 28 -3.43 -4.27 -13.32
N PHE A 29 -4.24 -4.93 -12.50
CA PHE A 29 -3.88 -5.28 -11.12
C PHE A 29 -2.60 -6.11 -11.09
N LEU A 30 -2.56 -7.24 -11.79
CA LEU A 30 -1.42 -8.15 -11.79
C LEU A 30 -0.10 -7.47 -12.21
N ARG A 31 -0.15 -6.59 -13.22
CA ARG A 31 1.02 -5.81 -13.64
C ARG A 31 1.49 -4.84 -12.55
N ARG A 32 0.56 -4.15 -11.90
CA ARG A 32 0.89 -3.19 -10.83
C ARG A 32 1.38 -3.92 -9.60
N PHE A 33 0.72 -5.01 -9.21
CA PHE A 33 1.09 -5.83 -8.07
C PHE A 33 2.51 -6.39 -8.24
N ARG A 34 2.80 -6.95 -9.42
CA ARG A 34 4.15 -7.43 -9.72
C ARG A 34 5.20 -6.32 -9.60
N LEU A 35 4.91 -5.13 -10.12
CA LEU A 35 5.82 -4.00 -9.99
C LEU A 35 6.06 -3.63 -8.53
N ALA A 36 5.01 -3.55 -7.73
CA ALA A 36 5.09 -3.26 -6.30
C ALA A 36 5.86 -4.36 -5.53
N TYR A 37 5.58 -5.61 -5.84
CA TYR A 37 6.19 -6.78 -5.19
C TYR A 37 7.70 -6.87 -5.48
N CYS A 38 8.11 -6.60 -6.73
CA CYS A 38 9.51 -6.65 -7.15
C CYS A 38 10.28 -5.35 -6.92
N PHE A 39 9.64 -4.30 -6.42
CA PHE A 39 10.32 -3.04 -6.12
C PHE A 39 11.23 -3.21 -4.91
N ASP A 40 12.54 -3.04 -5.10
CA ASP A 40 13.60 -3.19 -4.10
C ASP A 40 14.37 -1.89 -3.84
N GLY A 41 13.87 -0.77 -4.36
CA GLY A 41 14.42 0.57 -4.18
C GLY A 41 14.93 1.22 -5.47
N MET A 42 15.29 2.47 -5.36
CA MET A 42 15.80 3.29 -6.45
C MET A 42 17.32 3.41 -6.40
N LYS A 43 17.97 3.45 -7.56
CA LYS A 43 19.42 3.67 -7.67
C LYS A 43 19.68 5.13 -8.03
N LEU A 44 19.76 5.99 -7.03
CA LEU A 44 20.00 7.43 -7.18
C LEU A 44 21.42 7.75 -6.70
N HIS A 45 22.32 8.14 -7.62
CA HIS A 45 23.76 8.25 -7.37
C HIS A 45 24.21 9.58 -6.74
N PHE A 46 23.32 10.55 -6.58
CA PHE A 46 23.65 11.93 -6.13
C PHE A 46 22.87 12.38 -4.90
N LEU A 47 22.17 11.48 -4.26
CA LEU A 47 21.45 11.74 -3.01
C LEU A 47 22.12 10.97 -1.86
N ASP A 48 21.99 11.50 -0.65
CA ASP A 48 22.37 10.75 0.55
C ASP A 48 21.42 9.57 0.81
N GLN A 49 21.89 8.57 1.52
CA GLN A 49 21.17 7.32 1.72
C GLN A 49 19.83 7.53 2.45
N ASN A 50 19.75 8.44 3.42
CA ASN A 50 18.50 8.69 4.14
C ASN A 50 17.43 9.27 3.23
N THR A 51 17.84 10.13 2.30
CA THR A 51 16.95 10.69 1.27
C THR A 51 16.46 9.59 0.32
N ILE A 52 17.35 8.69 -0.09
CA ILE A 52 16.99 7.53 -0.93
C ILE A 52 16.01 6.63 -0.20
N ASP A 53 16.30 6.24 1.06
CA ASP A 53 15.45 5.39 1.88
C ASP A 53 14.05 6.02 2.06
N GLY A 54 13.96 7.34 2.19
CA GLY A 54 12.69 8.07 2.24
C GLY A 54 11.90 7.96 0.95
N TYR A 55 12.52 8.20 -0.20
CA TYR A 55 11.87 8.04 -1.50
C TYR A 55 11.45 6.60 -1.76
N ASP A 56 12.27 5.63 -1.42
CA ASP A 56 11.98 4.22 -1.58
C ASP A 56 10.73 3.83 -0.79
N ALA A 57 10.63 4.27 0.47
CA ALA A 57 9.46 4.06 1.31
C ALA A 57 8.19 4.65 0.70
N LEU A 58 8.24 5.91 0.23
CA LEU A 58 7.11 6.58 -0.40
C LEU A 58 6.66 5.88 -1.69
N PHE A 59 7.60 5.53 -2.56
CA PHE A 59 7.30 4.83 -3.80
C PHE A 59 6.77 3.42 -3.55
N SER A 60 7.29 2.73 -2.55
CA SER A 60 6.77 1.42 -2.14
C SER A 60 5.29 1.53 -1.75
N VAL A 61 4.91 2.54 -0.96
CA VAL A 61 3.51 2.81 -0.61
C VAL A 61 2.68 3.13 -1.85
N PHE A 62 3.16 4.03 -2.71
CA PHE A 62 2.44 4.39 -3.94
C PHE A 62 2.14 3.18 -4.83
N LEU A 63 3.11 2.31 -5.03
CA LEU A 63 2.96 1.12 -5.85
C LEU A 63 2.02 0.10 -5.20
N SER A 64 2.20 -0.15 -3.89
CA SER A 64 1.41 -1.12 -3.14
C SER A 64 -0.05 -0.68 -3.03
N TYR A 65 -0.29 0.57 -2.66
CA TYR A 65 -1.65 1.10 -2.53
C TYR A 65 -2.36 1.20 -3.89
N SER A 66 -1.66 1.61 -4.96
CA SER A 66 -2.23 1.61 -6.31
C SER A 66 -2.60 0.20 -6.79
N SER A 67 -1.84 -0.81 -6.37
CA SER A 67 -2.14 -2.21 -6.65
C SER A 67 -3.42 -2.65 -5.93
N TYR A 68 -3.52 -2.34 -4.64
CA TYR A 68 -4.69 -2.60 -3.82
C TYR A 68 -5.96 -1.95 -4.38
N GLU A 69 -5.93 -0.66 -4.75
CA GLU A 69 -7.05 0.04 -5.38
C GLU A 69 -7.50 -0.63 -6.68
N LEU A 70 -6.55 -1.05 -7.52
CA LEU A 70 -6.87 -1.76 -8.77
C LEU A 70 -7.52 -3.11 -8.51
N LEU A 71 -7.12 -3.83 -7.47
CA LEU A 71 -7.78 -5.07 -7.07
C LEU A 71 -9.21 -4.79 -6.61
N LEU A 72 -9.40 -3.88 -5.66
CA LEU A 72 -10.73 -3.53 -5.16
C LEU A 72 -11.67 -3.09 -6.27
N SER A 73 -11.21 -2.22 -7.17
CA SER A 73 -11.99 -1.80 -8.34
C SER A 73 -12.34 -2.96 -9.28
N SER A 74 -11.48 -3.97 -9.37
CA SER A 74 -11.72 -5.14 -10.22
C SER A 74 -12.71 -6.11 -9.59
N ILE A 75 -12.67 -6.31 -8.27
CA ILE A 75 -13.57 -7.24 -7.56
C ILE A 75 -14.94 -6.63 -7.25
N SER A 76 -15.05 -5.30 -7.06
CA SER A 76 -16.31 -4.62 -6.72
C SER A 76 -17.43 -4.80 -7.77
N THR A 77 -17.09 -5.25 -8.95
CA THR A 77 -18.08 -5.59 -9.98
C THR A 77 -18.71 -6.97 -9.82
N TYR A 78 -18.14 -7.83 -8.98
CA TYR A 78 -18.62 -9.20 -8.76
C TYR A 78 -19.13 -9.44 -7.34
N TYR A 79 -18.65 -8.66 -6.38
CA TYR A 79 -18.92 -8.83 -4.95
C TYR A 79 -19.52 -7.56 -4.39
N ASP A 80 -20.39 -7.71 -3.41
CA ASP A 80 -20.91 -6.56 -2.69
C ASP A 80 -19.85 -5.91 -1.80
N ASP A 81 -20.03 -4.61 -1.57
CA ASP A 81 -19.11 -3.82 -0.75
C ASP A 81 -19.02 -4.32 0.71
N ALA A 82 -20.03 -5.02 1.22
CA ALA A 82 -20.03 -5.54 2.59
C ALA A 82 -19.05 -6.70 2.74
N SER A 83 -19.07 -7.64 1.79
CA SER A 83 -18.14 -8.79 1.79
C SER A 83 -16.69 -8.34 1.66
N ILE A 84 -16.42 -7.36 0.76
CA ILE A 84 -15.08 -6.79 0.60
C ILE A 84 -14.64 -6.06 1.87
N LYS A 85 -15.55 -5.34 2.53
CA LYS A 85 -15.28 -4.59 3.75
C LYS A 85 -15.00 -5.49 4.94
N GLU A 86 -15.71 -6.62 5.06
CA GLU A 86 -15.48 -7.61 6.10
C GLU A 86 -14.08 -8.20 5.99
N ASP A 87 -13.66 -8.60 4.79
CA ASP A 87 -12.32 -9.12 4.54
C ASP A 87 -11.24 -8.05 4.82
N ARG A 88 -11.47 -6.79 4.41
CA ARG A 88 -10.57 -5.68 4.76
C ARG A 88 -10.37 -5.54 6.26
N THR A 89 -11.45 -5.60 7.03
CA THR A 89 -11.39 -5.47 8.50
C THR A 89 -10.59 -6.61 9.13
N LYS A 90 -10.67 -7.80 8.56
CA LYS A 90 -9.96 -8.99 9.02
C LYS A 90 -8.44 -8.87 8.87
N TYR A 91 -7.98 -8.17 7.83
CA TYR A 91 -6.56 -8.00 7.51
C TYR A 91 -5.98 -6.62 7.84
N SER A 92 -6.80 -5.63 8.17
CA SER A 92 -6.36 -4.25 8.40
C SER A 92 -5.60 -4.05 9.71
N ILE A 93 -5.61 -5.01 10.62
CA ILE A 93 -4.81 -4.98 11.85
C ILE A 93 -3.45 -5.63 11.55
N LEU A 94 -2.68 -4.92 10.77
CA LEU A 94 -1.30 -5.27 10.50
C LEU A 94 -0.47 -4.86 11.72
N ASN A 95 0.63 -5.43 11.92
CA ASN A 95 1.58 -5.30 13.04
C ASN A 95 1.39 -4.06 13.94
N PRO A 96 0.76 -4.19 15.13
CA PRO A 96 0.50 -3.05 16.03
C PRO A 96 1.78 -2.26 16.37
N GLY A 97 2.92 -2.93 16.38
CA GLY A 97 4.21 -2.28 16.65
C GLY A 97 4.62 -1.28 15.57
N ILE A 98 4.28 -1.50 14.30
CA ILE A 98 4.54 -0.54 13.22
C ILE A 98 3.65 0.69 13.42
N ALA A 99 2.36 0.48 13.65
CA ALA A 99 1.42 1.58 13.89
C ALA A 99 1.85 2.47 15.07
N GLU A 100 2.26 1.85 16.17
CA GLU A 100 2.75 2.58 17.36
C GLU A 100 4.02 3.41 17.09
N ARG A 101 4.93 2.91 16.26
CA ARG A 101 6.13 3.68 15.90
C ARG A 101 5.80 4.83 14.95
N LEU A 102 4.95 4.59 13.94
CA LEU A 102 4.52 5.63 12.99
C LEU A 102 3.75 6.75 13.67
N LYS A 103 2.93 6.46 14.69
CA LYS A 103 2.23 7.49 15.49
C LYS A 103 3.14 8.44 16.26
N ARG A 104 4.37 8.04 16.54
CA ARG A 104 5.36 8.88 17.22
C ARG A 104 6.13 9.81 16.29
N ASP A 105 5.89 9.68 14.98
CA ASP A 105 6.57 10.51 13.98
C ASP A 105 5.80 11.81 13.73
N ALA A 106 6.15 12.85 14.51
CA ALA A 106 5.54 14.17 14.36
C ALA A 106 5.77 14.80 12.97
N LYS A 107 6.85 14.45 12.27
CA LYS A 107 7.11 14.95 10.91
C LYS A 107 6.27 14.23 9.87
N LEU A 108 6.02 12.94 10.06
CA LEU A 108 5.07 12.22 9.22
C LEU A 108 3.66 12.78 9.41
N GLU A 109 3.27 13.08 10.65
CA GLU A 109 1.99 13.72 10.94
C GLU A 109 1.89 15.08 10.25
N GLU A 110 2.90 15.95 10.39
CA GLU A 110 2.96 17.25 9.74
C GLU A 110 2.91 17.14 8.20
N PHE A 111 3.67 16.20 7.63
CA PHE A 111 3.66 15.95 6.19
C PHE A 111 2.29 15.53 5.68
N LEU A 112 1.56 14.73 6.45
CA LEU A 112 0.26 14.19 6.04
C LEU A 112 -0.89 15.17 6.28
N HIS A 113 -0.71 16.21 7.08
CA HIS A 113 -1.72 17.24 7.23
C HIS A 113 -2.01 17.89 5.87
N LEU A 114 -3.26 17.73 5.43
CA LEU A 114 -3.77 18.39 4.24
C LEU A 114 -4.19 19.81 4.61
N GLU A 115 -4.11 20.73 3.64
CA GLU A 115 -4.57 22.12 3.86
C GLU A 115 -6.06 22.18 4.18
N ASP A 116 -6.85 21.27 3.59
CA ASP A 116 -8.29 21.15 3.87
C ASP A 116 -8.56 20.22 5.07
N LYS A 117 -8.81 20.80 6.21
CA LYS A 117 -9.16 20.07 7.45
C LYS A 117 -10.48 19.31 7.38
N ASN A 118 -11.36 19.63 6.44
CA ASN A 118 -12.65 18.96 6.28
C ASN A 118 -12.55 17.77 5.30
N HIS A 119 -11.44 17.58 4.66
CA HIS A 119 -11.26 16.45 3.77
C HIS A 119 -11.38 15.12 4.56
N PRO A 120 -12.17 14.13 4.10
CA PRO A 120 -12.37 12.88 4.82
C PRO A 120 -11.07 12.16 5.19
N LEU A 121 -10.08 12.23 4.30
CA LEU A 121 -8.77 11.63 4.53
C LEU A 121 -8.01 12.31 5.66
N THR A 122 -8.09 13.66 5.79
CA THR A 122 -7.52 14.40 6.93
C THR A 122 -8.08 13.89 8.24
N GLN A 123 -9.41 13.73 8.33
CA GLN A 123 -10.07 13.23 9.53
C GLN A 123 -9.65 11.78 9.87
N GLN A 124 -9.40 10.95 8.87
CA GLN A 124 -8.92 9.58 9.08
C GLN A 124 -7.46 9.56 9.55
N VAL A 125 -6.61 10.41 8.99
CA VAL A 125 -5.22 10.58 9.42
C VAL A 125 -5.17 11.12 10.86
N ASP A 126 -5.95 12.15 11.18
CA ASP A 126 -6.07 12.69 12.53
C ASP A 126 -6.53 11.61 13.52
N ARG A 127 -7.49 10.75 13.11
CA ARG A 127 -7.94 9.63 13.93
C ARG A 127 -6.82 8.64 14.16
N PHE A 128 -6.04 8.30 13.13
CA PHE A 128 -4.90 7.38 13.28
C PHE A 128 -3.89 7.90 14.32
N PHE A 129 -3.49 9.16 14.23
CA PHE A 129 -2.52 9.73 15.18
C PHE A 129 -3.06 9.92 16.60
N ASN A 130 -4.35 10.22 16.75
CA ASN A 130 -4.97 10.59 18.04
C ASN A 130 -5.76 9.46 18.72
N SER A 131 -5.87 8.28 18.11
CA SER A 131 -6.59 7.12 18.67
C SER A 131 -5.67 5.94 18.93
N ASN A 132 -6.19 4.90 19.57
CA ASN A 132 -5.54 3.59 19.68
C ASN A 132 -5.81 2.69 18.46
N ASP A 133 -6.33 3.26 17.37
CA ASP A 133 -6.58 2.51 16.15
C ASP A 133 -5.25 2.09 15.52
N ALA A 134 -5.13 0.82 15.19
CA ALA A 134 -3.93 0.26 14.56
C ALA A 134 -4.08 0.14 13.03
N ASP A 135 -5.19 0.63 12.45
CA ASP A 135 -5.41 0.60 11.01
C ASP A 135 -4.50 1.60 10.29
N ILE A 136 -3.49 1.10 9.61
CA ILE A 136 -2.54 1.92 8.86
C ILE A 136 -3.02 2.27 7.43
N LEU A 137 -4.14 1.73 6.97
CA LEU A 137 -4.62 1.99 5.60
C LEU A 137 -4.87 3.48 5.32
N PRO A 138 -5.51 4.25 6.22
CA PRO A 138 -5.69 5.68 5.99
C PRO A 138 -4.38 6.46 5.87
N LEU A 139 -3.36 6.03 6.63
CA LEU A 139 -2.02 6.60 6.56
C LEU A 139 -1.37 6.32 5.19
N LEU A 140 -1.41 5.07 4.74
CA LEU A 140 -0.85 4.67 3.45
C LEU A 140 -1.58 5.35 2.28
N GLU A 141 -2.90 5.53 2.39
CA GLU A 141 -3.70 6.29 1.42
C GLU A 141 -3.26 7.75 1.34
N ALA A 142 -3.08 8.41 2.47
CA ALA A 142 -2.61 9.79 2.53
C ALA A 142 -1.22 9.94 1.93
N ILE A 143 -0.30 9.03 2.23
CA ILE A 143 1.04 9.00 1.61
C ILE A 143 0.92 8.85 0.10
N LYS A 144 0.13 7.88 -0.39
CA LYS A 144 -0.08 7.66 -1.82
C LYS A 144 -0.61 8.93 -2.51
N ASP A 145 -1.59 9.60 -1.91
CA ASP A 145 -2.18 10.80 -2.50
C ASP A 145 -1.18 11.96 -2.53
N LYS A 146 -0.38 12.15 -1.49
CA LYS A 146 0.71 13.13 -1.51
C LYS A 146 1.72 12.84 -2.61
N VAL A 147 2.11 11.58 -2.79
CA VAL A 147 2.99 11.13 -3.87
C VAL A 147 2.39 11.42 -5.24
N LYS A 148 1.13 11.08 -5.46
CA LYS A 148 0.41 11.28 -6.72
C LYS A 148 0.34 12.75 -7.13
N HIS A 149 0.18 13.65 -6.19
CA HIS A 149 0.08 15.08 -6.44
C HIS A 149 1.42 15.81 -6.50
N GLY A 150 2.54 15.07 -6.44
CA GLY A 150 3.88 15.64 -6.61
C GLY A 150 4.33 16.50 -5.43
N PHE A 151 3.70 16.36 -4.26
CA PHE A 151 4.12 17.04 -3.03
C PHE A 151 5.45 16.49 -2.47
N PHE A 152 6.34 16.09 -3.38
CA PHE A 152 7.71 15.78 -3.06
C PHE A 152 8.54 17.08 -2.96
N SER A 153 8.39 17.83 -1.91
CA SER A 153 9.45 18.76 -1.61
C SER A 153 10.56 17.96 -0.90
N ILE A 154 11.73 17.96 -1.51
CA ILE A 154 12.97 17.35 -0.99
C ILE A 154 13.30 17.81 0.46
N GLY A 155 12.65 18.86 0.95
CA GLY A 155 12.77 19.38 2.30
C GLY A 155 11.66 18.99 3.28
N GLY A 156 10.53 18.48 2.80
CA GLY A 156 9.33 18.28 3.64
C GLY A 156 9.27 16.94 4.35
N MET A 157 9.80 15.89 3.74
CA MET A 157 9.85 14.58 4.35
C MET A 157 11.28 14.05 4.35
N LYS A 158 12.10 14.57 5.24
CA LYS A 158 13.21 13.77 5.74
C LYS A 158 12.63 12.99 6.92
N PRO A 159 12.37 11.69 6.79
CA PRO A 159 12.20 10.86 7.96
C PRO A 159 13.46 11.11 8.79
N ASP A 160 13.31 11.65 9.99
CA ASP A 160 14.47 11.99 10.84
C ASP A 160 15.23 10.77 11.28
N SER A 161 14.67 9.60 11.03
CA SER A 161 15.32 8.36 11.31
C SER A 161 15.13 7.37 10.15
N LYS A 162 16.18 6.62 9.89
CA LYS A 162 16.15 5.43 9.05
C LYS A 162 15.05 4.43 9.46
N GLU A 163 14.66 4.46 10.74
CA GLU A 163 13.61 3.63 11.30
C GLU A 163 12.22 3.96 10.73
N HIS A 164 11.87 5.24 10.58
CA HIS A 164 10.56 5.65 10.04
C HIS A 164 10.40 5.28 8.57
N SER A 165 11.42 5.48 7.75
CA SER A 165 11.41 5.01 6.36
C SER A 165 11.20 3.50 6.29
N LYS A 166 11.86 2.76 7.18
CA LYS A 166 11.68 1.31 7.29
C LYS A 166 10.26 0.94 7.71
N ASP A 167 9.67 1.61 8.69
CA ASP A 167 8.31 1.32 9.15
C ASP A 167 7.26 1.60 8.06
N ILE A 168 7.42 2.68 7.28
CA ILE A 168 6.57 2.98 6.11
C ILE A 168 6.75 1.90 5.04
N TRP A 169 7.99 1.49 4.77
CA TRP A 169 8.31 0.41 3.85
C TRP A 169 7.66 -0.91 4.30
N ASP A 170 7.85 -1.29 5.56
CA ASP A 170 7.29 -2.51 6.14
C ASP A 170 5.74 -2.48 6.06
N GLY A 171 5.10 -1.34 6.37
CA GLY A 171 3.67 -1.16 6.21
C GLY A 171 3.18 -1.36 4.77
N SER A 172 3.95 -0.89 3.78
CA SER A 172 3.64 -1.13 2.37
C SER A 172 3.75 -2.60 1.97
N ARG A 173 4.69 -3.34 2.56
CA ARG A 173 4.83 -4.79 2.33
C ARG A 173 3.68 -5.58 2.95
N GLU A 174 3.25 -5.20 4.14
CA GLU A 174 2.06 -5.80 4.74
C GLU A 174 0.80 -5.54 3.90
N LEU A 175 0.66 -4.35 3.32
CA LEU A 175 -0.42 -4.06 2.37
C LEU A 175 -0.39 -4.99 1.14
N LEU A 176 0.80 -5.35 0.65
CA LEU A 176 0.91 -6.33 -0.44
C LEU A 176 0.45 -7.72 -0.01
N VAL A 177 0.80 -8.17 1.21
CA VAL A 177 0.33 -9.45 1.75
C VAL A 177 -1.19 -9.46 1.86
N MET A 178 -1.78 -8.40 2.41
CA MET A 178 -3.24 -8.26 2.46
C MET A 178 -3.87 -8.28 1.06
N THR A 179 -3.27 -7.60 0.10
CA THR A 179 -3.74 -7.55 -1.28
C THR A 179 -3.69 -8.94 -1.93
N GLU A 180 -2.64 -9.71 -1.65
CA GLU A 180 -2.50 -11.11 -2.08
C GLU A 180 -3.61 -12.00 -1.51
N ASP A 181 -3.87 -11.88 -0.21
CA ASP A 181 -4.90 -12.67 0.47
C ASP A 181 -6.30 -12.37 -0.08
N ILE A 182 -6.62 -11.08 -0.29
CA ILE A 182 -7.89 -10.68 -0.91
C ILE A 182 -8.00 -11.24 -2.33
N PHE A 183 -6.95 -11.14 -3.13
CA PHE A 183 -6.95 -11.70 -4.48
C PHE A 183 -7.15 -13.22 -4.46
N HIS A 184 -6.49 -13.91 -3.56
CA HIS A 184 -6.65 -15.35 -3.41
C HIS A 184 -8.09 -15.73 -3.05
N ASN A 185 -8.67 -15.08 -2.06
CA ASN A 185 -10.01 -15.39 -1.56
C ASN A 185 -11.12 -15.12 -2.59
N PHE A 186 -11.07 -13.95 -3.25
CA PHE A 186 -12.14 -13.53 -4.16
C PHE A 186 -11.94 -13.96 -5.62
N VAL A 187 -10.73 -14.30 -6.04
CA VAL A 187 -10.45 -14.54 -7.46
C VAL A 187 -10.04 -15.97 -7.74
N LEU A 188 -9.20 -16.56 -6.89
CA LEU A 188 -8.70 -17.91 -7.11
C LEU A 188 -9.54 -19.01 -6.45
N CYS A 189 -10.08 -18.78 -5.25
CA CYS A 189 -10.86 -19.81 -4.53
C CYS A 189 -12.25 -20.08 -5.12
N GLU A 190 -12.78 -19.20 -5.97
CA GLU A 190 -14.05 -19.39 -6.67
C GLU A 190 -13.90 -19.98 -8.10
N SER A 191 -12.73 -20.45 -8.44
CA SER A 191 -12.45 -21.12 -9.70
C SER A 191 -12.57 -22.60 -9.52
#